data_9c85bb0d2172d3711d4b55462f25990d
#
_entry.id   9c85bb0d2172d3711d4b55462f25990d
#
_cell.length_a   1.000
_cell.length_b   1.000
_cell.length_c   1.000
_cell.angle_alpha   90.00
_cell.angle_beta   90.00
_cell.angle_gamma   90.00
#
_symmetry.space_group_name_H-M   'P 1'
#
loop_
_entity.id
_entity.type
_entity.pdbx_description
1 polymer ?
#
loop_
_entity_poly.entity_id
_entity_poly.type
_entity_poly.pdbx_seq_one_letter_code
_entity_poly.pdbx_strand_id
1 'polypeptide(L)'
;MPHLIGVASGKGGVGKTTFSVNFALELAKKGISTVLVDADMGLANAQLHLGIRATRTISDYLLKDLKLSEVMTSVEANLGFIPGASGNRTIANMSVAAIVSMVERLKTEIDSEVIIIDVAAGISDQILSILHLCNSKLIVMTDEPTSIADAYGITKLIHSQEGL
;
A
#
# COMPACT_ATOMS: atom_id res chain seq x y z
N MET A 1 -11.23 -8.21 -11.90
CA MET A 1 -10.74 -7.72 -10.60
C MET A 1 -9.25 -7.45 -10.70
N PRO A 2 -8.74 -6.37 -10.14
CA PRO A 2 -7.32 -6.05 -10.17
C PRO A 2 -6.47 -7.09 -9.43
N HIS A 3 -5.22 -7.25 -9.87
CA HIS A 3 -4.22 -8.02 -9.15
C HIS A 3 -3.61 -7.16 -8.05
N LEU A 4 -3.81 -7.51 -6.79
CA LEU A 4 -3.30 -6.76 -5.64
C LEU A 4 -1.88 -7.24 -5.29
N ILE A 5 -0.95 -6.30 -5.19
CA ILE A 5 0.44 -6.54 -4.79
C ILE A 5 0.73 -5.75 -3.52
N GLY A 6 0.92 -6.45 -2.40
CA GLY A 6 1.35 -5.82 -1.15
C GLY A 6 2.87 -5.70 -1.09
N VAL A 7 3.38 -4.50 -0.84
CA VAL A 7 4.82 -4.25 -0.65
C VAL A 7 5.08 -3.94 0.82
N ALA A 8 5.87 -4.77 1.47
CA ALA A 8 6.13 -4.72 2.90
C ALA A 8 7.62 -4.73 3.23
N SER A 9 7.95 -4.33 4.43
CA SER A 9 9.29 -4.45 5.00
C SER A 9 9.20 -4.57 6.53
N GLY A 10 10.10 -5.32 7.14
CA GLY A 10 10.15 -5.44 8.60
C GLY A 10 10.71 -4.18 9.28
N LYS A 11 11.56 -3.44 8.57
CA LYS A 11 12.27 -2.26 9.08
C LYS A 11 11.97 -1.03 8.22
N GLY A 12 11.87 0.14 8.84
CA GLY A 12 11.79 1.42 8.12
C GLY A 12 13.13 1.77 7.44
N GLY A 13 13.05 2.55 6.35
CA GLY A 13 14.24 3.07 5.68
C GLY A 13 14.93 2.11 4.71
N VAL A 14 14.41 0.91 4.47
CA VAL A 14 14.99 -0.07 3.52
C VAL A 14 14.72 0.24 2.04
N GLY A 15 14.00 1.31 1.74
CA GLY A 15 13.67 1.69 0.37
C GLY A 15 12.33 1.15 -0.15
N LYS A 16 11.46 0.65 0.71
CA LYS A 16 10.15 0.09 0.35
C LYS A 16 9.32 1.02 -0.54
N THR A 17 9.05 2.24 -0.08
CA THR A 17 8.28 3.24 -0.84
C THR A 17 8.97 3.63 -2.14
N THR A 18 10.30 3.78 -2.14
CA THR A 18 11.08 4.02 -3.37
C THR A 18 10.88 2.88 -4.37
N PHE A 19 10.92 1.64 -3.90
CA PHE A 19 10.64 0.46 -4.73
C PHE A 19 9.19 0.50 -5.25
N SER A 20 8.20 0.71 -4.38
CA SER A 20 6.78 0.72 -4.75
C SER A 20 6.46 1.75 -5.83
N VAL A 21 6.99 2.97 -5.68
CA VAL A 21 6.82 4.06 -6.64
C VAL A 21 7.45 3.71 -8.00
N ASN A 22 8.72 3.28 -8.02
CA ASN A 22 9.40 2.94 -9.28
C ASN A 22 8.76 1.73 -9.96
N PHE A 23 8.31 0.75 -9.19
CA PHE A 23 7.63 -0.42 -9.72
C PHE A 23 6.29 -0.03 -10.38
N ALA A 24 5.51 0.85 -9.73
CA ALA A 24 4.27 1.38 -10.31
C ALA A 24 4.51 2.14 -11.62
N LEU A 25 5.53 3.01 -11.65
CA LEU A 25 5.93 3.76 -12.84
C LEU A 25 6.34 2.83 -13.99
N GLU A 26 7.11 1.78 -13.71
CA GLU A 26 7.55 0.84 -14.74
C GLU A 26 6.40 -0.02 -15.30
N LEU A 27 5.43 -0.41 -14.48
CA LEU A 27 4.23 -1.09 -14.97
C LEU A 27 3.40 -0.17 -15.88
N ALA A 28 3.20 1.08 -15.46
CA ALA A 28 2.45 2.07 -16.24
C ALA A 28 3.13 2.37 -17.60
N LYS A 29 4.46 2.49 -17.64
CA LYS A 29 5.24 2.65 -18.90
C LYS A 29 5.09 1.46 -19.84
N LYS A 30 4.85 0.27 -19.32
CA LYS A 30 4.54 -0.94 -20.09
C LYS A 30 3.08 -1.00 -20.57
N GLY A 31 2.28 0.02 -20.29
CA GLY A 31 0.87 0.12 -20.67
C GLY A 31 -0.08 -0.62 -19.71
N ILE A 32 0.41 -1.11 -18.56
CA ILE A 32 -0.41 -1.79 -17.56
C ILE A 32 -1.10 -0.74 -16.68
N SER A 33 -2.43 -0.73 -16.69
CA SER A 33 -3.22 0.16 -15.83
C SER A 33 -2.95 -0.15 -14.36
N THR A 34 -2.29 0.77 -13.67
CA THR A 34 -1.75 0.57 -12.33
C THR A 34 -2.24 1.67 -11.37
N VAL A 35 -2.57 1.29 -10.14
CA VAL A 35 -2.83 2.23 -9.05
C VAL A 35 -1.88 1.93 -7.89
N LEU A 36 -1.17 2.96 -7.44
CA LEU A 36 -0.36 2.91 -6.22
C LEU A 36 -1.18 3.46 -5.05
N VAL A 37 -1.29 2.70 -3.99
CA VAL A 37 -1.94 3.09 -2.73
C VAL A 37 -0.88 3.22 -1.65
N ASP A 38 -0.75 4.40 -1.08
CA ASP A 38 0.09 4.61 0.10
C ASP A 38 -0.72 4.24 1.36
N ALA A 39 -0.47 3.07 1.88
CA ALA A 39 -1.14 2.55 3.08
C ALA A 39 -0.34 2.77 4.38
N ASP A 40 0.68 3.64 4.36
CA ASP A 40 1.29 4.14 5.59
C ASP A 40 0.39 5.22 6.21
N MET A 41 -0.50 4.80 7.12
CA MET A 41 -1.49 5.67 7.76
C MET A 41 -0.87 6.67 8.75
N GLY A 42 0.43 6.58 9.01
CA GLY A 42 1.15 7.48 9.93
C GLY A 42 1.99 8.53 9.22
N LEU A 43 2.76 8.13 8.24
CA LEU A 43 3.79 8.94 7.58
C LEU A 43 3.79 8.73 6.05
N ALA A 44 2.63 8.92 5.42
CA ALA A 44 2.47 8.78 3.98
C ALA A 44 3.44 9.70 3.20
N ASN A 45 4.40 9.12 2.49
CA ASN A 45 5.48 9.82 1.81
C ASN A 45 5.56 9.55 0.30
N ALA A 46 4.76 8.61 -0.24
CA ALA A 46 4.85 8.23 -1.64
C ALA A 46 4.61 9.41 -2.60
N GLN A 47 3.74 10.36 -2.24
CA GLN A 47 3.50 11.59 -3.04
C GLN A 47 4.76 12.43 -3.26
N LEU A 48 5.71 12.44 -2.30
CA LEU A 48 6.97 13.18 -2.43
C LEU A 48 7.88 12.52 -3.47
N HIS A 49 7.92 11.18 -3.50
CA HIS A 49 8.67 10.42 -4.50
C HIS A 49 8.07 10.57 -5.90
N LEU A 50 6.75 10.71 -6.01
CA LEU A 50 6.06 10.96 -7.27
C LEU A 50 6.16 12.41 -7.74
N GLY A 51 6.65 13.34 -6.91
CA GLY A 51 6.72 14.76 -7.22
C GLY A 51 5.35 15.43 -7.40
N ILE A 52 4.30 14.87 -6.80
CA ILE A 52 2.92 15.37 -6.92
C ILE A 52 2.42 15.93 -5.59
N ARG A 53 1.40 16.77 -5.67
CA ARG A 53 0.66 17.26 -4.50
C ARG A 53 -0.79 16.79 -4.62
N ALA A 54 -1.13 15.78 -3.84
CA ALA A 54 -2.50 15.31 -3.76
C ALA A 54 -3.35 16.27 -2.93
N THR A 55 -4.58 16.53 -3.38
CA THR A 55 -5.55 17.41 -2.72
C THR A 55 -6.51 16.66 -1.82
N ARG A 56 -6.65 15.36 -2.01
CA ARG A 56 -7.48 14.45 -1.22
C ARG A 56 -6.65 13.23 -0.81
N THR A 57 -7.03 12.60 0.29
CA THR A 57 -6.34 11.46 0.88
C THR A 57 -7.32 10.37 1.29
N ILE A 58 -6.82 9.21 1.68
CA ILE A 58 -7.65 8.16 2.31
C ILE A 58 -8.46 8.70 3.51
N SER A 59 -7.97 9.73 4.21
CA SER A 59 -8.75 10.39 5.26
C SER A 59 -10.05 11.00 4.74
N ASP A 60 -10.01 11.61 3.56
CA ASP A 60 -11.20 12.22 2.97
C ASP A 60 -12.23 11.16 2.58
N TYR A 61 -11.77 10.03 2.02
CA TYR A 61 -12.61 8.87 1.75
C TYR A 61 -13.31 8.36 3.02
N LEU A 62 -12.55 8.18 4.11
CA LEU A 62 -13.08 7.60 5.35
C LEU A 62 -13.97 8.54 6.16
N LEU A 63 -13.74 9.85 6.10
CA LEU A 63 -14.42 10.84 6.93
C LEU A 63 -15.52 11.62 6.20
N LYS A 64 -15.50 11.65 4.86
CA LYS A 64 -16.40 12.49 4.04
C LYS A 64 -17.30 11.67 3.11
N ASP A 65 -17.33 10.35 3.26
CA ASP A 65 -18.13 9.43 2.42
C ASP A 65 -17.88 9.59 0.92
N LEU A 66 -16.63 9.88 0.54
CA LEU A 66 -16.19 9.96 -0.85
C LEU A 66 -15.95 8.57 -1.41
N LYS A 67 -16.00 8.43 -2.74
CA LYS A 67 -15.55 7.21 -3.42
C LYS A 67 -14.02 7.19 -3.51
N LEU A 68 -13.42 6.01 -3.55
CA LEU A 68 -11.97 5.87 -3.76
C LEU A 68 -11.50 6.51 -5.07
N SER A 69 -12.32 6.43 -6.12
CA SER A 69 -12.06 7.10 -7.40
C SER A 69 -12.01 8.63 -7.31
N GLU A 70 -12.71 9.24 -6.35
CA GLU A 70 -12.68 10.69 -6.13
C GLU A 70 -11.45 11.15 -5.33
N VAL A 71 -10.81 10.23 -4.63
CA VAL A 71 -9.57 10.47 -3.88
C VAL A 71 -8.33 10.20 -4.74
N MET A 72 -8.48 9.34 -5.74
CA MET A 72 -7.40 8.99 -6.66
C MET A 72 -6.94 10.20 -7.46
N THR A 73 -5.63 10.41 -7.51
CA THR A 73 -4.97 11.44 -8.33
C THR A 73 -4.29 10.76 -9.52
N SER A 74 -4.53 11.24 -10.74
CA SER A 74 -3.78 10.80 -11.92
C SER A 74 -2.35 11.34 -11.84
N VAL A 75 -1.35 10.45 -12.02
CA VAL A 75 0.07 10.80 -12.00
C VAL A 75 0.60 10.95 -13.42
N GLU A 76 0.41 9.92 -14.23
CA GLU A 76 0.75 9.87 -15.65
C GLU A 76 -0.19 8.88 -16.37
N ALA A 77 0.03 8.67 -17.66
CA ALA A 77 -0.72 7.66 -18.41
C ALA A 77 -0.60 6.29 -17.73
N ASN A 78 -1.73 5.63 -17.50
CA ASN A 78 -1.85 4.33 -16.85
C ASN A 78 -1.43 4.29 -15.36
N LEU A 79 -1.16 5.44 -14.69
CA LEU A 79 -0.82 5.47 -13.28
C LEU A 79 -1.75 6.39 -12.48
N GLY A 80 -2.54 5.80 -11.61
CA GLY A 80 -3.27 6.46 -10.54
C GLY A 80 -2.53 6.35 -9.20
N PHE A 81 -2.77 7.29 -8.30
CA PHE A 81 -2.23 7.29 -6.96
C PHE A 81 -3.32 7.61 -5.93
N ILE A 82 -3.42 6.81 -4.89
CA ILE A 82 -4.29 7.05 -3.73
C ILE A 82 -3.40 7.39 -2.54
N PRO A 83 -3.39 8.65 -2.10
CA PRO A 83 -2.53 9.10 -1.02
C PRO A 83 -3.01 8.60 0.33
N GLY A 84 -2.07 8.14 1.15
CA GLY A 84 -2.31 7.82 2.55
C GLY A 84 -2.65 9.04 3.40
N ALA A 85 -2.95 8.79 4.66
CA ALA A 85 -3.30 9.82 5.62
C ALA A 85 -2.08 10.16 6.49
N SER A 86 -1.56 11.37 6.37
CA SER A 86 -0.48 11.83 7.27
C SER A 86 -1.04 12.62 8.44
N GLY A 87 -0.55 12.31 9.66
CA GLY A 87 -0.84 13.10 10.86
C GLY A 87 -2.24 12.96 11.45
N ASN A 88 -3.06 12.02 10.98
CA ASN A 88 -4.40 11.76 11.53
C ASN A 88 -4.39 10.51 12.43
N ARG A 89 -4.42 10.73 13.76
CA ARG A 89 -4.41 9.64 14.74
C ARG A 89 -5.59 8.68 14.63
N THR A 90 -6.77 9.16 14.23
CA THR A 90 -7.96 8.32 14.06
C THR A 90 -7.74 7.31 12.95
N ILE A 91 -7.12 7.73 11.86
CA ILE A 91 -6.79 6.86 10.72
C ILE A 91 -5.66 5.89 11.07
N ALA A 92 -4.62 6.36 11.75
CA ALA A 92 -3.52 5.50 12.21
C ALA A 92 -3.98 4.37 13.14
N ASN A 93 -5.09 4.56 13.86
CA ASN A 93 -5.68 3.59 14.78
C ASN A 93 -6.92 2.88 14.22
N MET A 94 -7.06 2.80 12.90
CA MET A 94 -8.18 2.07 12.30
C MET A 94 -8.21 0.61 12.76
N SER A 95 -9.42 0.09 12.97
CA SER A 95 -9.59 -1.33 13.25
C SER A 95 -9.18 -2.19 12.04
N VAL A 96 -8.74 -3.42 12.29
CA VAL A 96 -8.46 -4.40 11.23
C VAL A 96 -9.65 -4.56 10.30
N ALA A 97 -10.88 -4.63 10.84
CA ALA A 97 -12.10 -4.75 10.04
C ALA A 97 -12.31 -3.58 9.07
N ALA A 98 -12.00 -2.35 9.50
CA ALA A 98 -12.12 -1.17 8.63
C ALA A 98 -11.06 -1.20 7.50
N ILE A 99 -9.84 -1.66 7.79
CA ILE A 99 -8.77 -1.84 6.80
C ILE A 99 -9.15 -2.92 5.79
N VAL A 100 -9.64 -4.06 6.24
CA VAL A 100 -10.12 -5.15 5.37
C VAL A 100 -11.22 -4.63 4.45
N SER A 101 -12.22 -3.94 4.98
CA SER A 101 -13.29 -3.33 4.18
C SER A 101 -12.75 -2.36 3.13
N MET A 102 -11.77 -1.52 3.49
CA MET A 102 -11.14 -0.59 2.54
C MET A 102 -10.43 -1.32 1.40
N VAL A 103 -9.66 -2.36 1.70
CA VAL A 103 -8.95 -3.14 0.67
C VAL A 103 -9.93 -3.88 -0.24
N GLU A 104 -11.02 -4.43 0.29
CA GLU A 104 -12.07 -5.05 -0.54
C GLU A 104 -12.75 -4.03 -1.47
N ARG A 105 -12.96 -2.80 -0.99
CA ARG A 105 -13.50 -1.72 -1.83
C ARG A 105 -12.52 -1.25 -2.90
N LEU A 106 -11.21 -1.30 -2.68
CA LEU A 106 -10.22 -1.07 -3.73
C LEU A 106 -10.43 -2.02 -4.91
N LYS A 107 -10.73 -3.29 -4.66
CA LYS A 107 -10.97 -4.29 -5.72
C LYS A 107 -12.22 -4.00 -6.56
N THR A 108 -13.21 -3.35 -5.99
CA THR A 108 -14.52 -3.14 -6.62
C THR A 108 -14.73 -1.74 -7.17
N GLU A 109 -14.11 -0.72 -6.56
CA GLU A 109 -14.31 0.69 -6.93
C GLU A 109 -13.22 1.21 -7.89
N ILE A 110 -12.06 0.54 -7.96
CA ILE A 110 -10.93 0.98 -8.79
C ILE A 110 -10.85 0.10 -10.03
N ASP A 111 -10.99 0.75 -11.19
CA ASP A 111 -10.81 0.10 -12.49
C ASP A 111 -9.33 0.18 -12.89
N SER A 112 -8.59 -0.90 -12.61
CA SER A 112 -7.19 -1.06 -12.97
C SER A 112 -6.83 -2.54 -13.10
N GLU A 113 -5.72 -2.84 -13.78
CA GLU A 113 -5.19 -4.22 -13.89
C GLU A 113 -4.41 -4.60 -12.63
N VAL A 114 -3.65 -3.66 -12.08
CA VAL A 114 -2.79 -3.86 -10.90
C VAL A 114 -3.03 -2.77 -9.86
N ILE A 115 -3.13 -3.17 -8.60
CA ILE A 115 -3.09 -2.26 -7.45
C ILE A 115 -1.89 -2.63 -6.59
N ILE A 116 -0.95 -1.70 -6.42
CA ILE A 116 0.19 -1.83 -5.52
C ILE A 116 -0.17 -1.15 -4.21
N ILE A 117 -0.06 -1.88 -3.10
CA ILE A 117 -0.33 -1.34 -1.76
C ILE A 117 1.00 -1.24 -1.01
N ASP A 118 1.51 -0.03 -0.84
CA ASP A 118 2.73 0.28 -0.07
C ASP A 118 2.35 0.36 1.41
N VAL A 119 2.55 -0.73 2.17
CA VAL A 119 2.16 -0.79 3.59
C VAL A 119 3.23 -0.17 4.49
N ALA A 120 2.88 0.24 5.71
CA ALA A 120 3.85 0.70 6.70
C ALA A 120 4.90 -0.39 7.00
N ALA A 121 6.05 -0.01 7.56
CA ALA A 121 7.04 -0.97 8.02
C ALA A 121 6.57 -1.66 9.32
N GLY A 122 6.96 -2.92 9.50
CA GLY A 122 6.68 -3.70 10.70
C GLY A 122 5.74 -4.88 10.47
N ILE A 123 5.18 -5.39 11.57
CA ILE A 123 4.43 -6.66 11.63
C ILE A 123 3.09 -6.53 12.37
N SER A 124 2.48 -5.34 12.39
CA SER A 124 1.19 -5.15 13.06
C SER A 124 0.08 -5.98 12.39
N ASP A 125 -0.98 -6.29 13.14
CA ASP A 125 -2.15 -7.01 12.63
C ASP A 125 -2.77 -6.30 11.42
N GLN A 126 -2.72 -4.98 11.38
CA GLN A 126 -3.18 -4.17 10.26
C GLN A 126 -2.39 -4.47 8.98
N ILE A 127 -1.05 -4.50 9.07
CA ILE A 127 -0.15 -4.81 7.95
C ILE A 127 -0.39 -6.24 7.46
N LEU A 128 -0.42 -7.20 8.36
CA LEU A 128 -0.65 -8.60 8.03
C LEU A 128 -2.01 -8.80 7.35
N SER A 129 -3.06 -8.11 7.83
CA SER A 129 -4.39 -8.19 7.23
C SER A 129 -4.42 -7.64 5.80
N ILE A 130 -3.72 -6.54 5.51
CA ILE A 130 -3.58 -6.04 4.13
C ILE A 130 -2.87 -7.08 3.26
N LEU A 131 -1.74 -7.61 3.74
CA LEU A 131 -0.94 -8.58 2.99
C LEU A 131 -1.73 -9.87 2.70
N HIS A 132 -2.56 -10.32 3.62
CA HIS A 132 -3.44 -11.48 3.40
C HIS A 132 -4.43 -11.29 2.24
N LEU A 133 -4.92 -10.08 2.04
CA LEU A 133 -5.86 -9.75 0.97
C LEU A 133 -5.17 -9.56 -0.39
N CYS A 134 -3.84 -9.47 -0.41
CA CYS A 134 -3.06 -9.31 -1.64
C CYS A 134 -2.82 -10.66 -2.33
N ASN A 135 -2.89 -10.65 -3.68
CA ASN A 135 -2.57 -11.82 -4.50
C ASN A 135 -1.07 -12.13 -4.46
N SER A 136 -0.24 -11.09 -4.46
CA SER A 136 1.22 -11.20 -4.36
C SER A 136 1.76 -10.34 -3.22
N LYS A 137 2.81 -10.83 -2.54
CA LYS A 137 3.48 -10.13 -1.46
C LYS A 137 4.96 -9.96 -1.82
N LEU A 138 5.44 -8.71 -1.82
CA LEU A 138 6.84 -8.37 -2.05
C LEU A 138 7.44 -7.87 -0.74
N ILE A 139 8.50 -8.51 -0.29
CA ILE A 139 9.20 -8.14 0.94
C ILE A 139 10.50 -7.45 0.55
N VAL A 140 10.61 -6.15 0.89
CA VAL A 140 11.81 -5.34 0.64
C VAL A 140 12.72 -5.40 1.85
N MET A 141 13.98 -5.74 1.62
CA MET A 141 15.02 -5.81 2.66
C MET A 141 16.35 -5.31 2.11
N THR A 142 17.26 -4.97 3.01
CA THR A 142 18.68 -4.71 2.73
C THR A 142 19.52 -5.92 3.12
N ASP A 143 20.81 -5.91 2.81
CA ASP A 143 21.79 -6.92 3.18
C ASP A 143 22.21 -6.87 4.67
N GLU A 144 21.65 -5.94 5.44
CA GLU A 144 21.85 -5.89 6.89
C GLU A 144 21.25 -7.11 7.59
N PRO A 145 21.97 -7.79 8.51
CA PRO A 145 21.48 -8.98 9.21
C PRO A 145 20.12 -8.78 9.91
N THR A 146 19.89 -7.60 10.49
CA THR A 146 18.61 -7.26 11.13
C THR A 146 17.49 -7.15 10.13
N SER A 147 17.73 -6.57 8.95
CA SER A 147 16.73 -6.45 7.90
C SER A 147 16.34 -7.82 7.33
N ILE A 148 17.29 -8.71 7.18
CA ILE A 148 17.07 -10.11 6.75
C ILE A 148 16.23 -10.86 7.78
N ALA A 149 16.58 -10.73 9.08
CA ALA A 149 15.83 -11.36 10.16
C ALA A 149 14.37 -10.88 10.22
N ASP A 150 14.15 -9.56 10.06
CA ASP A 150 12.80 -8.96 10.04
C ASP A 150 12.01 -9.43 8.82
N ALA A 151 12.62 -9.50 7.64
CA ALA A 151 12.00 -10.01 6.42
C ALA A 151 11.59 -11.49 6.58
N TYR A 152 12.43 -12.30 7.20
CA TYR A 152 12.12 -13.68 7.53
C TYR A 152 10.93 -13.76 8.51
N GLY A 153 10.90 -12.90 9.54
CA GLY A 153 9.81 -12.80 10.50
C GLY A 153 8.46 -12.54 9.84
N ILE A 154 8.39 -11.55 8.94
CA ILE A 154 7.18 -11.25 8.16
C ILE A 154 6.75 -12.46 7.33
N THR A 155 7.69 -13.03 6.58
CA THR A 155 7.41 -14.19 5.70
C THR A 155 6.85 -15.37 6.51
N LYS A 156 7.42 -15.64 7.67
CA LYS A 156 6.95 -16.70 8.57
C LYS A 156 5.53 -16.42 9.08
N LEU A 157 5.23 -15.17 9.49
CA LEU A 157 3.90 -14.79 9.97
C LEU A 157 2.83 -14.92 8.87
N ILE A 158 3.12 -14.46 7.66
CA ILE A 158 2.22 -14.62 6.51
C ILE A 158 1.94 -16.11 6.28
N HIS A 159 2.97 -16.93 6.20
CA HIS A 159 2.86 -18.36 5.96
C HIS A 159 2.06 -19.08 7.07
N SER A 160 2.31 -18.76 8.34
CA SER A 160 1.63 -19.39 9.48
C SER A 160 0.13 -19.10 9.53
N GLN A 161 -0.32 -17.97 8.99
CA GLN A 161 -1.72 -17.59 8.95
C GLN A 161 -2.44 -18.11 7.70
N GLU A 162 -1.73 -18.43 6.63
CA GLU A 162 -2.31 -19.03 5.42
C GLU A 162 -2.57 -20.54 5.58
N GLY A 163 -2.19 -21.16 6.69
CA GLY A 163 -2.49 -22.56 7.00
C GLY A 163 -1.73 -23.57 6.13
N LEU A 164 -0.60 -23.15 5.55
CA LEU A 164 0.30 -23.98 4.74
C LEU A 164 1.46 -24.51 5.57
#